data_48fa13aa5fde67fba7da9e7af4a967dc
#
_entry.id   48fa13aa5fde67fba7da9e7af4a967dc
#
_cell.length_a   1.000
_cell.length_b   1.000
_cell.length_c   1.000
_cell.angle_alpha   90.00
_cell.angle_beta   90.00
_cell.angle_gamma   90.00
#
_symmetry.space_group_name_H-M   'P 1'
#
loop_
_entity.id
_entity.type
_entity.pdbx_description
1 polymer ?
#
loop_
_entity_poly.entity_id
_entity_poly.type
_entity_poly.pdbx_seq_one_letter_code
_entity_poly.pdbx_strand_id
1 'polypeptide(L)'
;MPRKGHIAKREVAADPVYNSTLVTKFINSMMYEGKKSTAQGIFYTSMKNLESKGGGTDALSLFKKAVENCKPLLEVKTRRVGGANYQVPVEVNPDRRTSLAIRWLVSYGRARGEKGMIDKLTNELLDAANGRGAAMKKKEDVHRMAEANKAFAHYRW
;
A
#
# COMPACT_ATOMS: atom_id res chain seq x y z
N MET A 1 -12.92 16.28 -20.79
CA MET A 1 -12.85 15.84 -19.39
C MET A 1 -14.00 16.47 -18.61
N PRO A 2 -14.82 15.69 -17.87
CA PRO A 2 -15.90 16.26 -17.09
C PRO A 2 -15.34 17.07 -15.92
N ARG A 3 -15.74 18.32 -15.79
CA ARG A 3 -15.31 19.21 -14.69
C ARG A 3 -16.08 18.98 -13.40
N LYS A 4 -17.33 18.51 -13.46
CA LYS A 4 -18.25 18.37 -12.32
C LYS A 4 -19.07 17.08 -12.35
N GLY A 5 -18.90 16.22 -13.35
CA GLY A 5 -19.66 14.97 -13.46
C GLY A 5 -19.09 13.84 -12.61
N HIS A 6 -19.93 12.93 -12.18
CA HIS A 6 -19.51 11.69 -11.53
C HIS A 6 -18.75 10.82 -12.56
N ILE A 7 -17.53 10.47 -12.25
CA ILE A 7 -16.71 9.56 -13.06
C ILE A 7 -16.92 8.15 -12.53
N ALA A 8 -17.51 7.28 -13.34
CA ALA A 8 -17.65 5.87 -12.99
C ALA A 8 -16.26 5.23 -12.78
N LYS A 9 -16.06 4.58 -11.65
CA LYS A 9 -14.82 3.83 -11.38
C LYS A 9 -14.80 2.60 -12.30
N ARG A 10 -13.70 2.39 -13.01
CA ARG A 10 -13.49 1.17 -13.79
C ARG A 10 -13.36 -0.01 -12.84
N GLU A 11 -14.10 -1.08 -13.12
CA GLU A 11 -13.95 -2.34 -12.41
C GLU A 11 -12.62 -2.99 -12.74
N VAL A 12 -11.94 -3.48 -11.72
CA VAL A 12 -10.66 -4.19 -11.87
C VAL A 12 -10.98 -5.68 -11.87
N ALA A 13 -10.68 -6.36 -12.99
CA ALA A 13 -10.82 -7.81 -13.07
C ALA A 13 -9.96 -8.50 -12.01
N ALA A 14 -10.46 -9.61 -11.47
CA ALA A 14 -9.72 -10.43 -10.54
C ALA A 14 -8.51 -11.10 -11.24
N ASP A 15 -7.47 -11.38 -10.46
CA ASP A 15 -6.29 -12.08 -10.95
C ASP A 15 -6.64 -13.55 -11.30
N PRO A 16 -6.16 -14.07 -12.42
CA PRO A 16 -6.52 -15.42 -12.88
C PRO A 16 -5.99 -16.55 -11.97
N VAL A 17 -4.89 -16.32 -11.25
CA VAL A 17 -4.26 -17.34 -10.39
C VAL A 17 -4.87 -17.33 -8.97
N TYR A 18 -4.98 -16.16 -8.38
CA TYR A 18 -5.45 -16.00 -6.99
C TYR A 18 -6.91 -15.55 -6.87
N ASN A 19 -7.60 -15.35 -7.99
CA ASN A 19 -8.99 -14.84 -8.06
C ASN A 19 -9.25 -13.65 -7.11
N SER A 20 -8.31 -12.71 -7.06
CA SER A 20 -8.31 -11.56 -6.14
C SER A 20 -8.07 -10.25 -6.85
N THR A 21 -8.99 -9.29 -6.69
CA THR A 21 -8.85 -7.93 -7.20
C THR A 21 -7.72 -7.15 -6.51
N LEU A 22 -7.40 -7.50 -5.25
CA LEU A 22 -6.29 -6.91 -4.50
C LEU A 22 -4.95 -7.24 -5.16
N VAL A 23 -4.77 -8.49 -5.59
CA VAL A 23 -3.59 -8.95 -6.32
C VAL A 23 -3.44 -8.18 -7.63
N THR A 24 -4.50 -8.04 -8.41
CA THR A 24 -4.47 -7.25 -9.65
C THR A 24 -4.08 -5.79 -9.39
N LYS A 25 -4.64 -5.15 -8.37
CA LYS A 25 -4.28 -3.78 -7.97
C LYS A 25 -2.80 -3.67 -7.60
N PHE A 26 -2.27 -4.67 -6.89
CA PHE A 26 -0.87 -4.72 -6.49
C PHE A 26 0.06 -4.85 -7.71
N ILE A 27 -0.20 -5.80 -8.61
CA ILE A 27 0.57 -6.02 -9.84
C ILE A 27 0.55 -4.76 -10.71
N ASN A 28 -0.61 -4.13 -10.89
CA ASN A 28 -0.74 -2.89 -11.65
C ASN A 28 0.05 -1.73 -11.02
N SER A 29 0.15 -1.66 -9.70
CA SER A 29 0.96 -0.65 -9.01
C SER A 29 2.46 -0.94 -9.09
N MET A 30 2.84 -2.22 -9.16
CA MET A 30 4.23 -2.64 -9.30
C MET A 30 4.74 -2.53 -10.74
N MET A 31 3.85 -2.57 -11.72
CA MET A 31 4.18 -2.51 -13.14
C MET A 31 4.96 -1.24 -13.49
N TYR A 32 5.96 -1.36 -14.36
CA TYR A 32 6.75 -0.27 -14.92
C TYR A 32 6.60 -0.28 -16.45
N GLU A 33 6.46 0.88 -17.07
CA GLU A 33 6.42 1.06 -18.54
C GLU A 33 5.42 0.12 -19.26
N GLY A 34 4.32 -0.24 -18.60
CA GLY A 34 3.32 -1.16 -19.16
C GLY A 34 3.73 -2.63 -19.20
N LYS A 35 4.89 -3.03 -18.67
CA LYS A 35 5.42 -4.40 -18.68
C LYS A 35 4.67 -5.29 -17.65
N LYS A 36 3.41 -5.60 -17.93
CA LYS A 36 2.53 -6.32 -17.00
C LYS A 36 2.97 -7.77 -16.79
N SER A 37 3.36 -8.47 -17.85
CA SER A 37 3.80 -9.88 -17.77
C SER A 37 5.01 -10.05 -16.85
N THR A 38 5.98 -9.16 -16.95
CA THR A 38 7.15 -9.12 -16.06
C THR A 38 6.74 -8.91 -14.61
N ALA A 39 5.83 -7.96 -14.34
CA ALA A 39 5.33 -7.69 -12.99
C ALA A 39 4.57 -8.89 -12.42
N GLN A 40 3.77 -9.58 -13.23
CA GLN A 40 3.08 -10.82 -12.85
C GLN A 40 4.08 -11.92 -12.49
N GLY A 41 5.10 -12.16 -13.32
CA GLY A 41 6.14 -13.16 -13.07
C GLY A 41 6.88 -12.89 -11.75
N ILE A 42 7.27 -11.64 -11.48
CA ILE A 42 7.91 -11.24 -10.22
C ILE A 42 6.95 -11.51 -9.04
N PHE A 43 5.70 -11.08 -9.14
CA PHE A 43 4.74 -11.26 -8.07
C PHE A 43 4.47 -12.73 -7.75
N TYR A 44 4.18 -13.55 -8.77
CA TYR A 44 3.88 -14.97 -8.55
C TYR A 44 5.07 -15.74 -7.99
N THR A 45 6.29 -15.45 -8.45
CA THR A 45 7.50 -16.06 -7.89
C THR A 45 7.72 -15.61 -6.44
N SER A 46 7.48 -14.34 -6.15
CA SER A 46 7.57 -13.83 -4.77
C SER A 46 6.55 -14.49 -3.84
N MET A 47 5.33 -14.78 -4.34
CA MET A 47 4.31 -15.47 -3.55
C MET A 47 4.71 -16.91 -3.23
N LYS A 48 5.30 -17.66 -4.19
CA LYS A 48 5.85 -18.99 -3.95
C LYS A 48 6.96 -18.96 -2.88
N ASN A 49 7.86 -17.99 -2.97
CA ASN A 49 8.92 -17.81 -1.98
C ASN A 49 8.35 -17.41 -0.61
N LEU A 50 7.27 -16.64 -0.59
CA LEU A 50 6.59 -16.23 0.66
C LEU A 50 5.97 -17.44 1.37
N GLU A 51 5.37 -18.36 0.64
CA GLU A 51 4.81 -19.60 1.17
C GLU A 51 5.89 -20.49 1.79
N SER A 52 7.01 -20.68 1.08
CA SER A 52 8.14 -21.47 1.59
C SER A 52 8.79 -20.85 2.83
N LYS A 53 8.94 -19.53 2.90
CA LYS A 53 9.51 -18.82 4.05
C LYS A 53 8.51 -18.61 5.18
N GLY A 54 7.22 -18.61 4.88
CA GLY A 54 6.13 -18.39 5.84
C GLY A 54 5.73 -19.61 6.66
N GLY A 55 6.50 -20.70 6.60
CA GLY A 55 6.24 -21.91 7.40
C GLY A 55 4.99 -22.68 6.95
N GLY A 56 4.66 -22.67 5.66
CA GLY A 56 3.50 -23.40 5.13
C GLY A 56 2.16 -22.67 5.25
N THR A 57 2.18 -21.42 5.72
CA THR A 57 0.96 -20.60 5.72
C THR A 57 0.64 -20.17 4.28
N ASP A 58 -0.65 -20.21 3.90
CA ASP A 58 -1.10 -19.78 2.59
C ASP A 58 -0.57 -18.39 2.22
N ALA A 59 0.14 -18.30 1.09
CA ALA A 59 0.78 -17.08 0.61
C ALA A 59 -0.22 -15.92 0.44
N LEU A 60 -1.46 -16.21 -0.02
CA LEU A 60 -2.48 -15.20 -0.20
C LEU A 60 -2.93 -14.60 1.15
N SER A 61 -3.03 -15.42 2.19
CA SER A 61 -3.38 -14.96 3.54
C SER A 61 -2.28 -14.07 4.13
N LEU A 62 -1.01 -14.46 3.97
CA LEU A 62 0.14 -13.63 4.38
C LEU A 62 0.18 -12.30 3.62
N PHE A 63 -0.05 -12.33 2.32
CA PHE A 63 -0.14 -11.12 1.51
C PHE A 63 -1.26 -10.19 1.96
N LYS A 64 -2.48 -10.72 2.16
CA LYS A 64 -3.61 -9.93 2.68
C LYS A 64 -3.29 -9.32 4.04
N LYS A 65 -2.69 -10.10 4.94
CA LYS A 65 -2.25 -9.63 6.26
C LYS A 65 -1.21 -8.52 6.15
N ALA A 66 -0.22 -8.65 5.28
CA ALA A 66 0.79 -7.61 5.02
C ALA A 66 0.16 -6.29 4.56
N VAL A 67 -0.77 -6.36 3.59
CA VAL A 67 -1.48 -5.17 3.11
C VAL A 67 -2.34 -4.56 4.22
N GLU A 68 -3.07 -5.38 4.99
CA GLU A 68 -3.93 -4.90 6.09
C GLU A 68 -3.12 -4.18 7.16
N ASN A 69 -2.00 -4.77 7.56
CA ASN A 69 -1.09 -4.16 8.53
C ASN A 69 -0.56 -2.79 8.08
N CYS A 70 -0.32 -2.60 6.79
CA CYS A 70 0.19 -1.34 6.22
C CYS A 70 -0.88 -0.28 5.97
N LYS A 71 -2.18 -0.59 6.09
CA LYS A 71 -3.25 0.40 5.87
C LYS A 71 -3.25 1.49 6.93
N PRO A 72 -3.11 2.79 6.57
CA PRO A 72 -3.21 3.87 7.53
C PRO A 72 -4.69 4.21 7.81
N LEU A 73 -5.00 4.57 9.04
CA LEU A 73 -6.31 5.09 9.45
C LEU A 73 -6.40 6.60 9.26
N LEU A 74 -5.30 7.30 9.50
CA LEU A 74 -5.18 8.76 9.43
C LEU A 74 -4.11 9.16 8.43
N GLU A 75 -4.30 10.29 7.79
CA GLU A 75 -3.27 11.01 7.02
C GLU A 75 -3.29 12.49 7.39
N VAL A 76 -2.20 13.19 7.13
CA VAL A 76 -2.11 14.63 7.35
C VAL A 76 -2.26 15.34 6.01
N LYS A 77 -3.19 16.30 5.94
CA LYS A 77 -3.39 17.17 4.77
C LYS A 77 -3.07 18.61 5.13
N THR A 78 -2.33 19.28 4.27
CA THR A 78 -2.04 20.70 4.43
C THR A 78 -3.27 21.52 4.04
N ARG A 79 -3.69 22.41 4.92
CA ARG A 79 -4.77 23.38 4.70
C ARG A 79 -4.26 24.79 4.94
N ARG A 80 -4.66 25.71 4.07
CA ARG A 80 -4.34 27.15 4.22
C ARG A 80 -5.51 27.86 4.85
N VAL A 81 -5.28 28.43 6.04
CA VAL A 81 -6.27 29.20 6.79
C VAL A 81 -5.65 30.52 7.19
N GLY A 82 -6.26 31.67 6.81
CA GLY A 82 -5.76 32.98 7.18
C GLY A 82 -4.33 33.29 6.70
N GLY A 83 -3.88 32.66 5.58
CA GLY A 83 -2.53 32.85 5.06
C GLY A 83 -1.48 31.87 5.61
N ALA A 84 -1.74 31.17 6.70
CA ALA A 84 -0.86 30.13 7.25
C ALA A 84 -1.24 28.73 6.78
N ASN A 85 -0.24 27.85 6.65
CA ASN A 85 -0.44 26.45 6.27
C ASN A 85 -0.49 25.60 7.54
N TYR A 86 -1.61 24.92 7.75
CA TYR A 86 -1.80 23.99 8.85
C TYR A 86 -1.81 22.54 8.34
N GLN A 87 -1.19 21.65 9.09
CA GLN A 87 -1.24 20.21 8.85
C GLN A 87 -2.41 19.61 9.63
N VAL A 88 -3.48 19.27 8.93
CA VAL A 88 -4.72 18.80 9.53
C VAL A 88 -4.82 17.28 9.41
N PRO A 89 -4.98 16.54 10.53
CA PRO A 89 -5.22 15.10 10.49
C PRO A 89 -6.62 14.79 9.95
N VAL A 90 -6.70 13.89 8.98
CA VAL A 90 -7.95 13.49 8.33
C VAL A 90 -8.02 11.97 8.25
N GLU A 91 -9.20 11.41 8.46
CA GLU A 91 -9.44 10.00 8.24
C GLU A 91 -9.29 9.63 6.76
N VAL A 92 -8.65 8.50 6.50
CA VAL A 92 -8.42 8.02 5.15
C VAL A 92 -9.60 7.15 4.69
N ASN A 93 -10.13 7.43 3.51
CA ASN A 93 -11.17 6.61 2.88
C ASN A 93 -10.65 5.17 2.65
N PRO A 94 -11.47 4.11 2.84
CA PRO A 94 -11.07 2.71 2.69
C PRO A 94 -10.35 2.37 1.38
N ASP A 95 -10.83 2.87 0.23
CA ASP A 95 -10.17 2.67 -1.06
C ASP A 95 -8.77 3.28 -1.09
N ARG A 96 -8.61 4.45 -0.47
CA ARG A 96 -7.33 5.15 -0.39
C ARG A 96 -6.38 4.48 0.59
N ARG A 97 -6.87 3.92 1.71
CA ARG A 97 -6.06 3.12 2.66
C ARG A 97 -5.35 1.98 1.92
N THR A 98 -6.12 1.23 1.11
CA THR A 98 -5.59 0.13 0.29
C THR A 98 -4.55 0.62 -0.72
N SER A 99 -4.84 1.73 -1.40
CA SER A 99 -3.92 2.31 -2.40
C SER A 99 -2.60 2.81 -1.77
N LEU A 100 -2.67 3.40 -0.58
CA LEU A 100 -1.48 3.84 0.17
C LEU A 100 -0.64 2.65 0.64
N ALA A 101 -1.26 1.61 1.20
CA ALA A 101 -0.58 0.41 1.64
C ALA A 101 0.18 -0.27 0.47
N ILE A 102 -0.48 -0.45 -0.67
CA ILE A 102 0.15 -1.02 -1.87
C ILE A 102 1.33 -0.15 -2.32
N ARG A 103 1.14 1.16 -2.40
CA ARG A 103 2.21 2.10 -2.81
C ARG A 103 3.42 2.01 -1.89
N TRP A 104 3.22 1.95 -0.58
CA TRP A 104 4.31 1.87 0.38
C TRP A 104 5.03 0.53 0.29
N LEU A 105 4.31 -0.59 0.25
CA LEU A 105 4.92 -1.91 0.08
C LEU A 105 5.77 -1.99 -1.19
N VAL A 106 5.28 -1.47 -2.32
CA VAL A 106 6.03 -1.46 -3.58
C VAL A 106 7.25 -0.53 -3.49
N SER A 107 7.07 0.69 -2.96
CA SER A 107 8.16 1.68 -2.89
C SER A 107 9.28 1.23 -1.97
N TYR A 108 8.94 0.76 -0.77
CA TYR A 108 9.94 0.29 0.21
C TYR A 108 10.51 -1.07 -0.17
N GLY A 109 9.72 -1.95 -0.80
CA GLY A 109 10.24 -3.17 -1.41
C GLY A 109 11.34 -2.86 -2.44
N ARG A 110 11.12 -1.88 -3.33
CA ARG A 110 12.15 -1.45 -4.29
C ARG A 110 13.40 -0.88 -3.65
N ALA A 111 13.26 -0.18 -2.53
CA ALA A 111 14.37 0.47 -1.82
C ALA A 111 15.23 -0.50 -0.99
N ARG A 112 14.83 -1.77 -0.87
CA ARG A 112 15.63 -2.77 -0.13
C ARG A 112 16.97 -3.06 -0.82
N GLY A 113 17.93 -3.54 -0.06
CA GLY A 113 19.30 -3.81 -0.51
C GLY A 113 19.52 -5.13 -1.24
N GLU A 114 18.51 -6.04 -1.30
CA GLU A 114 18.63 -7.32 -1.99
C GLU A 114 18.84 -7.14 -3.50
N LYS A 115 19.48 -8.11 -4.18
CA LYS A 115 19.81 -8.00 -5.61
C LYS A 115 18.58 -8.02 -6.52
N GLY A 116 17.59 -8.88 -6.24
CA GLY A 116 16.44 -9.12 -7.12
C GLY A 116 15.14 -8.55 -6.58
N MET A 117 14.25 -8.07 -7.46
CA MET A 117 12.94 -7.58 -7.03
C MET A 117 12.07 -8.67 -6.39
N ILE A 118 12.27 -9.93 -6.77
CA ILE A 118 11.57 -11.10 -6.20
C ILE A 118 11.90 -11.21 -4.70
N ASP A 119 13.19 -11.20 -4.34
CA ASP A 119 13.62 -11.32 -2.95
C ASP A 119 13.25 -10.08 -2.13
N LYS A 120 13.42 -8.89 -2.70
CA LYS A 120 12.99 -7.63 -2.12
C LYS A 120 11.52 -7.66 -1.73
N LEU A 121 10.66 -8.07 -2.67
CA LEU A 121 9.23 -8.12 -2.45
C LEU A 121 8.83 -9.20 -1.45
N THR A 122 9.41 -10.40 -1.55
CA THR A 122 9.17 -11.50 -0.61
C THR A 122 9.49 -11.08 0.82
N ASN A 123 10.67 -10.50 1.04
CA ASN A 123 11.11 -10.12 2.37
C ASN A 123 10.31 -8.93 2.93
N GLU A 124 9.94 -7.93 2.09
CA GLU A 124 9.09 -6.82 2.54
C GLU A 124 7.68 -7.29 2.92
N LEU A 125 7.08 -8.19 2.14
CA LEU A 125 5.78 -8.77 2.46
C LEU A 125 5.81 -9.61 3.74
N LEU A 126 6.87 -10.41 3.93
CA LEU A 126 7.05 -11.21 5.14
C LEU A 126 7.22 -10.32 6.38
N ASP A 127 8.06 -9.29 6.29
CA ASP A 127 8.26 -8.33 7.37
C ASP A 127 6.95 -7.59 7.70
N ALA A 128 6.23 -7.11 6.69
CA ALA A 128 4.96 -6.42 6.86
C ALA A 128 3.86 -7.32 7.46
N ALA A 129 3.80 -8.60 7.08
CA ALA A 129 2.88 -9.57 7.67
C ALA A 129 3.17 -9.81 9.17
N ASN A 130 4.44 -9.69 9.57
CA ASN A 130 4.89 -9.78 10.96
C ASN A 130 4.88 -8.43 11.71
N GLY A 131 4.31 -7.37 11.11
CA GLY A 131 4.24 -6.05 11.72
C GLY A 131 5.59 -5.30 11.75
N ARG A 132 6.51 -5.64 10.87
CA ARG A 132 7.86 -5.06 10.76
C ARG A 132 8.09 -4.50 9.35
N GLY A 133 9.25 -3.92 9.11
CA GLY A 133 9.64 -3.43 7.79
C GLY A 133 9.41 -1.93 7.59
N ALA A 134 9.95 -1.41 6.48
CA ALA A 134 9.94 0.01 6.20
C ALA A 134 8.55 0.55 5.82
N ALA A 135 7.71 -0.26 5.21
CA ALA A 135 6.33 0.10 4.91
C ALA A 135 5.51 0.27 6.19
N MET A 136 5.70 -0.61 7.19
CA MET A 136 5.07 -0.48 8.51
C MET A 136 5.55 0.77 9.24
N LYS A 137 6.86 1.01 9.25
CA LYS A 137 7.43 2.23 9.85
C LYS A 137 6.82 3.50 9.23
N LYS A 138 6.62 3.51 7.90
CA LYS A 138 5.96 4.65 7.23
C LYS A 138 4.54 4.88 7.72
N LYS A 139 3.76 3.81 7.93
CA LYS A 139 2.42 3.92 8.53
C LYS A 139 2.49 4.55 9.92
N GLU A 140 3.39 4.06 10.78
CA GLU A 140 3.58 4.58 12.13
C GLU A 140 3.99 6.05 12.13
N ASP A 141 4.91 6.44 11.25
CA ASP A 141 5.35 7.83 11.11
C ASP A 141 4.19 8.75 10.68
N VAL A 142 3.34 8.30 9.75
CA VAL A 142 2.14 9.06 9.35
C VAL A 142 1.14 9.19 10.50
N HIS A 143 0.92 8.13 11.27
CA HIS A 143 0.04 8.18 12.44
C HIS A 143 0.63 9.08 13.53
N ARG A 144 1.94 9.02 13.78
CA ARG A 144 2.64 9.90 14.74
C ARG A 144 2.52 11.38 14.33
N MET A 145 2.69 11.66 13.03
CA MET A 145 2.46 13.02 12.51
C MET A 145 1.02 13.48 12.69
N ALA A 146 0.05 12.60 12.46
CA ALA A 146 -1.37 12.92 12.65
C ALA A 146 -1.69 13.19 14.13
N GLU A 147 -1.10 12.43 15.04
CA GLU A 147 -1.26 12.61 16.48
C GLU A 147 -0.62 13.92 16.96
N ALA A 148 0.60 14.22 16.52
CA ALA A 148 1.28 15.47 16.84
C ALA A 148 0.49 16.72 16.38
N ASN A 149 -0.26 16.59 15.29
CA ASN A 149 -1.10 17.66 14.74
C ASN A 149 -2.57 17.60 15.18
N LYS A 150 -2.90 16.79 16.20
CA LYS A 150 -4.29 16.58 16.67
C LYS A 150 -4.98 17.89 17.09
N ALA A 151 -4.23 18.87 17.59
CA ALA A 151 -4.74 20.17 17.96
C ALA A 151 -5.42 20.93 16.80
N PHE A 152 -5.00 20.64 15.55
CA PHE A 152 -5.54 21.26 14.33
C PHE A 152 -6.71 20.47 13.71
N ALA A 153 -7.21 19.42 14.37
CA ALA A 153 -8.30 18.59 13.85
C ALA A 153 -9.60 19.38 13.64
N HIS A 154 -9.81 20.47 14.38
CA HIS A 154 -10.98 21.35 14.24
C HIS A 154 -11.01 22.12 12.90
N TYR A 155 -9.90 22.21 12.17
CA TYR A 155 -9.85 22.76 10.81
C TYR A 155 -10.26 21.74 9.72
N ARG A 156 -10.77 20.57 10.13
CA ARG A 156 -11.31 19.56 9.22
C ARG A 156 -12.70 19.95 8.75
N TRP A 157 -12.95 19.91 7.44
CA TRP A 157 -14.27 19.96 6.79
C TRP A 157 -14.45 18.89 5.74
#